data_911969befd72cfed038fff41c6341487
#
_entry.id   911969befd72cfed038fff41c6341487
#
_cell.length_a   1.000
_cell.length_b   1.000
_cell.length_c   1.000
_cell.angle_alpha   90.00
_cell.angle_beta   90.00
_cell.angle_gamma   90.00
#
_symmetry.space_group_name_H-M   'P 1'
#
loop_
_entity.id
_entity.type
_entity.pdbx_description
1 polymer ?
#
loop_
_entity_poly.entity_id
_entity_poly.type
_entity_poly.pdbx_seq_one_letter_code
_entity_poly.pdbx_strand_id
1 'polypeptide(L)'
;MAENEKQIDLEKATRNFQKAAECCSQGRFGAAKDLLLKGIKACPTHSESHRLLGQIYFQNGDTEKAENTVLEALRLDPKNMWALILMGNIFAKDKDKSDVAETYYNKVLEYYPDNAIALNNVAGTFLAKSEYSKGILYLEKALEIDDTYINSYYGLALAHYKKDNLQEAFKYAAAGVKKGKNRAEDPAVRNELLKLFLTIARDICESTDYESMVFDVARKLENDFNITIKFQQKDDLDTLAKLQFADFYKRDYHLVLYKKDKLYQHYILHELTHLDMMLRAKQAGALKVIGSSQNNFDLFMQEYKRHFDGLKRTYSQADIQNLAKSLFQGLSLQLMNSPLDMFVEERIFAKTEFRPLQLMSLFNMEQSNLGSVKQTANVQEFPQFIKDTNKLLILGQSLMLKRLYGMDFIANFGSSSNMLNNAHEMFGEFENSLLDYHDGDEYELFEKFAAKLGLIKYFAITSFAVNKDATLTENIKNDVDRKQEVFNSTHNPESVDPAITMMMSCYMVGAMKYFETLLPEDVKKIAFEIAMVGQNGINPNQKAGYTLKSIPDKDFGGYELLAYYYTSWAQVAPEMLSQLGLPFDDAYKMAKKMLNK
;
A
#
# COMPACT_ATOMS: atom_id res chain seq x y z
N MET A 1 -51.00 26.32 -29.75
CA MET A 1 -50.69 27.06 -28.49
C MET A 1 -50.65 26.11 -27.29
N ALA A 2 -51.69 25.32 -27.01
CA ALA A 2 -51.69 24.42 -25.82
C ALA A 2 -50.59 23.32 -25.82
N GLU A 3 -50.19 22.82 -26.98
CA GLU A 3 -49.06 21.85 -27.07
C GLU A 3 -47.71 22.52 -26.78
N ASN A 4 -47.52 23.75 -27.23
CA ASN A 4 -46.30 24.51 -27.00
C ASN A 4 -46.16 24.93 -25.53
N GLU A 5 -47.27 25.25 -24.85
CA GLU A 5 -47.27 25.51 -23.39
C GLU A 5 -46.96 24.28 -22.57
N LYS A 6 -47.54 23.12 -22.92
CA LYS A 6 -47.21 21.84 -22.28
C LYS A 6 -45.72 21.45 -22.44
N GLN A 7 -45.15 21.70 -23.61
CA GLN A 7 -43.73 21.44 -23.87
C GLN A 7 -42.85 22.35 -23.02
N ILE A 8 -43.16 23.65 -22.91
CA ILE A 8 -42.43 24.61 -22.08
C ILE A 8 -42.48 24.23 -20.59
N ASP A 9 -43.64 23.78 -20.11
CA ASP A 9 -43.80 23.37 -18.71
C ASP A 9 -43.07 22.07 -18.38
N LEU A 10 -43.02 21.12 -19.33
CA LEU A 10 -42.20 19.92 -19.22
C LEU A 10 -40.70 20.25 -19.18
N GLU A 11 -40.23 21.16 -20.02
CA GLU A 11 -38.83 21.60 -20.02
C GLU A 11 -38.45 22.30 -18.70
N LYS A 12 -39.35 23.10 -18.14
CA LYS A 12 -39.14 23.71 -16.80
C LYS A 12 -39.06 22.65 -15.70
N ALA A 13 -39.96 21.66 -15.72
CA ALA A 13 -39.94 20.57 -14.74
C ALA A 13 -38.65 19.76 -14.84
N THR A 14 -38.22 19.39 -16.04
CA THR A 14 -36.99 18.66 -16.30
C THR A 14 -35.74 19.44 -15.82
N ARG A 15 -35.69 20.76 -16.11
CA ARG A 15 -34.58 21.61 -15.63
C ARG A 15 -34.54 21.71 -14.11
N ASN A 16 -35.68 21.83 -13.46
CA ASN A 16 -35.77 21.87 -12.01
C ASN A 16 -35.38 20.52 -11.39
N PHE A 17 -35.78 19.42 -11.99
CA PHE A 17 -35.38 18.07 -11.60
C PHE A 17 -33.84 17.88 -11.67
N GLN A 18 -33.22 18.29 -12.78
CA GLN A 18 -31.74 18.18 -12.94
C GLN A 18 -30.99 18.96 -11.84
N LYS A 19 -31.42 20.22 -11.59
CA LYS A 19 -30.87 21.03 -10.50
C LYS A 19 -31.13 20.42 -9.12
N ALA A 20 -32.29 19.82 -8.92
CA ALA A 20 -32.62 19.14 -7.67
C ALA A 20 -31.74 17.90 -7.46
N ALA A 21 -31.50 17.11 -8.51
CA ALA A 21 -30.59 15.96 -8.47
C ALA A 21 -29.15 16.39 -8.11
N GLU A 22 -28.66 17.50 -8.68
CA GLU A 22 -27.38 18.10 -8.32
C GLU A 22 -27.36 18.57 -6.85
N CYS A 23 -28.42 19.20 -6.37
CA CYS A 23 -28.54 19.57 -4.94
C CYS A 23 -28.51 18.33 -4.03
N CYS A 24 -29.15 17.23 -4.43
CA CYS A 24 -29.11 15.96 -3.68
C CYS A 24 -27.70 15.39 -3.60
N SER A 25 -26.94 15.40 -4.69
CA SER A 25 -25.54 14.92 -4.70
C SER A 25 -24.62 15.74 -3.78
N GLN A 26 -24.99 17.00 -3.52
CA GLN A 26 -24.28 17.91 -2.60
C GLN A 26 -24.85 17.90 -1.17
N GLY A 27 -25.80 17.02 -0.85
CA GLY A 27 -26.45 16.93 0.47
C GLY A 27 -27.43 18.07 0.77
N ARG A 28 -27.76 18.94 -0.20
CA ARG A 28 -28.66 20.11 -0.05
C ARG A 28 -30.11 19.73 -0.25
N PHE A 29 -30.65 18.81 0.54
CA PHE A 29 -31.99 18.22 0.39
C PHE A 29 -33.12 19.23 0.50
N GLY A 30 -32.99 20.28 1.31
CA GLY A 30 -33.98 21.36 1.41
C GLY A 30 -34.14 22.12 0.08
N ALA A 31 -33.04 22.56 -0.52
CA ALA A 31 -33.04 23.23 -1.82
C ALA A 31 -33.57 22.32 -2.95
N ALA A 32 -33.19 21.03 -2.92
CA ALA A 32 -33.70 20.05 -3.87
C ALA A 32 -35.23 19.91 -3.79
N LYS A 33 -35.78 19.81 -2.59
CA LYS A 33 -37.24 19.75 -2.35
C LYS A 33 -37.96 20.94 -2.94
N ASP A 34 -37.47 22.17 -2.71
CA ASP A 34 -38.09 23.39 -3.23
C ASP A 34 -38.08 23.42 -4.77
N LEU A 35 -36.99 22.97 -5.39
CA LEU A 35 -36.90 22.87 -6.85
C LEU A 35 -37.86 21.83 -7.41
N LEU A 36 -38.00 20.66 -6.76
CA LEU A 36 -38.94 19.61 -7.18
C LEU A 36 -40.38 20.07 -7.06
N LEU A 37 -40.78 20.76 -5.97
CA LEU A 37 -42.10 21.30 -5.80
C LEU A 37 -42.43 22.38 -6.88
N LYS A 38 -41.45 23.21 -7.26
CA LYS A 38 -41.59 24.16 -8.39
C LYS A 38 -41.77 23.43 -9.72
N GLY A 39 -40.99 22.33 -9.93
CA GLY A 39 -41.11 21.50 -11.12
C GLY A 39 -42.47 20.81 -11.23
N ILE A 40 -42.97 20.22 -10.16
CA ILE A 40 -44.28 19.57 -10.07
C ILE A 40 -45.40 20.59 -10.28
N LYS A 41 -45.25 21.81 -9.75
CA LYS A 41 -46.23 22.88 -9.99
C LYS A 41 -46.30 23.29 -11.48
N ALA A 42 -45.18 23.30 -12.18
CA ALA A 42 -45.10 23.60 -13.60
C ALA A 42 -45.67 22.44 -14.45
N CYS A 43 -45.24 21.22 -14.19
CA CYS A 43 -45.68 20.00 -14.88
C CYS A 43 -46.02 18.90 -13.86
N PRO A 44 -47.31 18.82 -13.43
CA PRO A 44 -47.76 17.83 -12.45
C PRO A 44 -47.59 16.37 -12.91
N THR A 45 -47.43 16.15 -14.19
CA THR A 45 -47.26 14.80 -14.80
C THR A 45 -45.80 14.36 -14.94
N HIS A 46 -44.84 15.12 -14.43
CA HIS A 46 -43.43 14.76 -14.50
C HIS A 46 -43.08 13.71 -13.44
N SER A 47 -43.17 12.43 -13.77
CA SER A 47 -42.98 11.27 -12.88
C SER A 47 -41.66 11.33 -12.07
N GLU A 48 -40.52 11.67 -12.72
CA GLU A 48 -39.23 11.76 -12.07
C GLU A 48 -39.14 12.80 -10.94
N SER A 49 -39.88 13.93 -11.06
CA SER A 49 -39.94 14.91 -9.97
C SER A 49 -40.65 14.35 -8.74
N HIS A 50 -41.73 13.61 -8.93
CA HIS A 50 -42.43 12.93 -7.83
C HIS A 50 -41.53 11.83 -7.22
N ARG A 51 -40.89 11.05 -8.06
CA ARG A 51 -39.96 9.98 -7.60
C ARG A 51 -38.85 10.53 -6.73
N LEU A 52 -38.13 11.58 -7.19
CA LEU A 52 -37.03 12.17 -6.44
C LEU A 52 -37.50 12.87 -5.15
N LEU A 53 -38.66 13.48 -5.17
CA LEU A 53 -39.26 14.06 -3.97
C LEU A 53 -39.62 12.97 -2.95
N GLY A 54 -40.15 11.84 -3.41
CA GLY A 54 -40.41 10.67 -2.57
C GLY A 54 -39.12 10.10 -1.96
N GLN A 55 -38.04 10.07 -2.73
CA GLN A 55 -36.71 9.68 -2.25
C GLN A 55 -36.25 10.58 -1.09
N ILE A 56 -36.42 11.90 -1.21
CA ILE A 56 -36.05 12.85 -0.15
C ILE A 56 -36.90 12.61 1.11
N TYR A 57 -38.20 12.39 0.97
CA TYR A 57 -39.06 12.07 2.11
C TYR A 57 -38.65 10.78 2.80
N PHE A 58 -38.32 9.74 2.02
CA PHE A 58 -37.85 8.47 2.55
C PHE A 58 -36.56 8.58 3.34
N GLN A 59 -35.56 9.32 2.83
CA GLN A 59 -34.30 9.59 3.50
C GLN A 59 -34.49 10.39 4.79
N ASN A 60 -35.45 11.29 4.83
CA ASN A 60 -35.78 12.06 6.03
C ASN A 60 -36.66 11.28 7.04
N GLY A 61 -36.99 10.02 6.76
CA GLY A 61 -37.81 9.16 7.64
C GLY A 61 -39.33 9.40 7.54
N ASP A 62 -39.80 10.27 6.65
CA ASP A 62 -41.23 10.55 6.42
C ASP A 62 -41.80 9.50 5.45
N THR A 63 -41.96 8.28 5.96
CA THR A 63 -42.35 7.12 5.14
C THR A 63 -43.70 7.26 4.47
N GLU A 64 -44.69 7.88 5.15
CA GLU A 64 -46.04 8.08 4.61
C GLU A 64 -46.04 9.05 3.41
N LYS A 65 -45.34 10.19 3.54
CA LYS A 65 -45.23 11.12 2.41
C LYS A 65 -44.40 10.52 1.27
N ALA A 66 -43.35 9.73 1.60
CA ALA A 66 -42.56 9.01 0.61
C ALA A 66 -43.44 8.06 -0.21
N GLU A 67 -44.22 7.20 0.45
CA GLU A 67 -45.13 6.24 -0.18
C GLU A 67 -46.13 6.95 -1.11
N ASN A 68 -46.85 7.95 -0.60
CA ASN A 68 -47.86 8.69 -1.38
C ASN A 68 -47.23 9.37 -2.59
N THR A 69 -46.05 9.97 -2.43
CA THR A 69 -45.39 10.70 -3.52
C THR A 69 -44.83 9.75 -4.59
N VAL A 70 -44.30 8.57 -4.19
CA VAL A 70 -43.80 7.57 -5.14
C VAL A 70 -44.96 6.84 -5.85
N LEU A 71 -46.10 6.61 -5.17
CA LEU A 71 -47.33 6.11 -5.81
C LEU A 71 -47.79 7.03 -6.92
N GLU A 72 -47.72 8.34 -6.72
CA GLU A 72 -48.05 9.31 -7.78
C GLU A 72 -47.06 9.21 -8.94
N ALA A 73 -45.77 9.04 -8.68
CA ALA A 73 -44.78 8.79 -9.74
C ALA A 73 -45.11 7.52 -10.56
N LEU A 74 -45.50 6.44 -9.90
CA LEU A 74 -45.89 5.19 -10.57
C LEU A 74 -47.23 5.26 -11.27
N ARG A 75 -48.19 6.12 -10.79
CA ARG A 75 -49.44 6.40 -11.50
C ARG A 75 -49.19 7.11 -12.83
N LEU A 76 -48.19 7.99 -12.86
CA LEU A 76 -47.81 8.74 -14.06
C LEU A 76 -46.94 7.90 -15.02
N ASP A 77 -46.04 7.09 -14.48
CA ASP A 77 -45.20 6.17 -15.23
C ASP A 77 -45.09 4.83 -14.47
N PRO A 78 -45.95 3.84 -14.80
CA PRO A 78 -45.94 2.53 -14.14
C PRO A 78 -44.66 1.72 -14.32
N LYS A 79 -43.84 2.09 -15.32
CA LYS A 79 -42.55 1.45 -15.60
C LYS A 79 -41.36 2.21 -15.06
N ASN A 80 -41.57 3.29 -14.31
CA ASN A 80 -40.45 4.03 -13.70
C ASN A 80 -39.65 3.11 -12.78
N MET A 81 -38.46 2.71 -13.26
CA MET A 81 -37.57 1.74 -12.58
C MET A 81 -37.22 2.19 -11.16
N TRP A 82 -36.80 3.43 -11.02
CA TRP A 82 -36.39 3.98 -9.73
C TRP A 82 -37.56 4.15 -8.75
N ALA A 83 -38.75 4.45 -9.23
CA ALA A 83 -39.96 4.53 -8.42
C ALA A 83 -40.37 3.14 -7.92
N LEU A 84 -40.30 2.11 -8.76
CA LEU A 84 -40.53 0.71 -8.36
C LEU A 84 -39.52 0.25 -7.31
N ILE A 85 -38.22 0.50 -7.51
CA ILE A 85 -37.18 0.16 -6.53
C ILE A 85 -37.44 0.88 -5.21
N LEU A 86 -37.76 2.16 -5.25
CA LEU A 86 -38.03 2.98 -4.06
C LEU A 86 -39.28 2.49 -3.29
N MET A 87 -40.35 2.11 -3.98
CA MET A 87 -41.50 1.47 -3.33
C MET A 87 -41.13 0.15 -2.65
N GLY A 88 -40.34 -0.69 -3.34
CA GLY A 88 -39.81 -1.89 -2.73
C GLY A 88 -39.01 -1.58 -1.45
N ASN A 89 -38.15 -0.57 -1.48
CA ASN A 89 -37.33 -0.16 -0.32
C ASN A 89 -38.20 0.40 0.83
N ILE A 90 -39.26 1.15 0.53
CA ILE A 90 -40.19 1.69 1.52
C ILE A 90 -40.88 0.53 2.27
N PHE A 91 -41.40 -0.46 1.55
CA PHE A 91 -42.04 -1.62 2.16
C PHE A 91 -41.06 -2.58 2.83
N ALA A 92 -39.84 -2.67 2.31
CA ALA A 92 -38.80 -3.50 2.92
C ALA A 92 -38.35 -3.05 4.33
N LYS A 93 -38.60 -1.79 4.71
CA LYS A 93 -38.36 -1.29 6.07
C LYS A 93 -39.31 -1.94 7.08
N ASP A 94 -40.49 -2.31 6.66
CA ASP A 94 -41.49 -2.98 7.49
C ASP A 94 -41.43 -4.49 7.24
N LYS A 95 -41.00 -5.26 8.25
CA LYS A 95 -40.84 -6.73 8.13
C LYS A 95 -42.15 -7.40 7.74
N ASP A 96 -43.29 -6.86 8.18
CA ASP A 96 -44.60 -7.44 7.90
C ASP A 96 -45.06 -7.20 6.47
N LYS A 97 -44.40 -6.30 5.73
CA LYS A 97 -44.70 -5.97 4.32
C LYS A 97 -43.66 -6.48 3.33
N SER A 98 -42.86 -7.45 3.74
CA SER A 98 -41.77 -8.02 2.92
C SER A 98 -42.26 -8.55 1.57
N ASP A 99 -43.43 -9.20 1.56
CA ASP A 99 -44.03 -9.75 0.33
C ASP A 99 -44.46 -8.65 -0.66
N VAL A 100 -44.93 -7.53 -0.11
CA VAL A 100 -45.27 -6.36 -0.94
C VAL A 100 -44.01 -5.78 -1.57
N ALA A 101 -42.94 -5.65 -0.82
CA ALA A 101 -41.64 -5.21 -1.33
C ALA A 101 -41.15 -6.10 -2.49
N GLU A 102 -41.26 -7.42 -2.32
CA GLU A 102 -40.84 -8.39 -3.35
C GLU A 102 -41.68 -8.25 -4.63
N THR A 103 -42.97 -7.91 -4.52
CA THR A 103 -43.82 -7.66 -5.68
C THR A 103 -43.29 -6.49 -6.53
N TYR A 104 -42.84 -5.42 -5.90
CA TYR A 104 -42.26 -4.28 -6.63
C TYR A 104 -40.92 -4.63 -7.27
N TYR A 105 -40.07 -5.39 -6.59
CA TYR A 105 -38.80 -5.85 -7.17
C TYR A 105 -39.01 -6.80 -8.35
N ASN A 106 -39.99 -7.68 -8.26
CA ASN A 106 -40.35 -8.57 -9.39
C ASN A 106 -40.82 -7.78 -10.59
N LYS A 107 -41.57 -6.69 -10.41
CA LYS A 107 -41.93 -5.78 -11.53
C LYS A 107 -40.72 -5.10 -12.13
N VAL A 108 -39.71 -4.69 -11.33
CA VAL A 108 -38.45 -4.16 -11.87
C VAL A 108 -37.80 -5.20 -12.78
N LEU A 109 -37.70 -6.44 -12.34
CA LEU A 109 -37.07 -7.51 -13.09
C LEU A 109 -37.90 -7.93 -14.32
N GLU A 110 -39.22 -7.83 -14.26
CA GLU A 110 -40.09 -8.05 -15.41
C GLU A 110 -39.92 -7.00 -16.51
N TYR A 111 -39.80 -5.72 -16.14
CA TYR A 111 -39.66 -4.62 -17.10
C TYR A 111 -38.22 -4.37 -17.55
N TYR A 112 -37.25 -4.74 -16.74
CA TYR A 112 -35.81 -4.48 -16.94
C TYR A 112 -34.93 -5.72 -16.68
N PRO A 113 -35.20 -6.87 -17.31
CA PRO A 113 -34.50 -8.12 -17.04
C PRO A 113 -33.00 -8.07 -17.34
N ASP A 114 -32.62 -7.26 -18.34
CA ASP A 114 -31.24 -7.12 -18.83
C ASP A 114 -30.62 -5.77 -18.43
N ASN A 115 -31.00 -5.25 -17.26
CA ASN A 115 -30.46 -4.00 -16.73
C ASN A 115 -29.61 -4.27 -15.49
N ALA A 116 -28.28 -4.17 -15.62
CA ALA A 116 -27.34 -4.42 -14.52
C ALA A 116 -27.61 -3.57 -13.28
N ILE A 117 -28.04 -2.29 -13.46
CA ILE A 117 -28.36 -1.39 -12.36
C ILE A 117 -29.62 -1.87 -11.62
N ALA A 118 -30.65 -2.27 -12.34
CA ALA A 118 -31.88 -2.79 -11.76
C ALA A 118 -31.62 -4.05 -10.94
N LEU A 119 -30.89 -5.02 -11.52
CA LEU A 119 -30.50 -6.27 -10.86
C LEU A 119 -29.67 -6.01 -9.60
N ASN A 120 -28.69 -5.11 -9.68
CA ASN A 120 -27.85 -4.75 -8.53
C ASN A 120 -28.65 -4.10 -7.39
N ASN A 121 -29.59 -3.20 -7.70
CA ASN A 121 -30.40 -2.55 -6.67
C ASN A 121 -31.35 -3.54 -5.99
N VAL A 122 -31.99 -4.43 -6.76
CA VAL A 122 -32.82 -5.51 -6.21
C VAL A 122 -31.97 -6.42 -5.33
N ALA A 123 -30.78 -6.81 -5.80
CA ALA A 123 -29.84 -7.61 -5.00
C ALA A 123 -29.48 -6.94 -3.68
N GLY A 124 -29.18 -5.63 -3.71
CA GLY A 124 -28.86 -4.85 -2.50
C GLY A 124 -29.93 -4.95 -1.43
N THR A 125 -31.21 -5.04 -1.80
CA THR A 125 -32.30 -5.22 -0.84
C THR A 125 -32.32 -6.61 -0.20
N PHE A 126 -31.99 -7.66 -0.97
CA PHE A 126 -31.82 -9.00 -0.43
C PHE A 126 -30.62 -9.08 0.52
N LEU A 127 -29.51 -8.42 0.17
CA LEU A 127 -28.35 -8.36 1.07
C LEU A 127 -28.68 -7.66 2.38
N ALA A 128 -29.43 -6.56 2.35
CA ALA A 128 -29.85 -5.82 3.54
C ALA A 128 -30.75 -6.68 4.46
N LYS A 129 -31.48 -7.63 3.90
CA LYS A 129 -32.29 -8.63 4.65
C LYS A 129 -31.50 -9.88 5.06
N SER A 130 -30.21 -9.92 4.78
CA SER A 130 -29.34 -11.10 4.98
C SER A 130 -29.73 -12.33 4.12
N GLU A 131 -30.51 -12.13 3.05
CA GLU A 131 -30.85 -13.14 2.06
C GLU A 131 -29.74 -13.26 0.99
N TYR A 132 -28.50 -13.51 1.47
CA TYR A 132 -27.29 -13.43 0.64
C TYR A 132 -27.34 -14.29 -0.61
N SER A 133 -27.91 -15.51 -0.52
CA SER A 133 -27.97 -16.40 -1.70
C SER A 133 -28.82 -15.86 -2.84
N LYS A 134 -29.95 -15.18 -2.53
CA LYS A 134 -30.75 -14.49 -3.54
C LYS A 134 -29.99 -13.27 -4.11
N GLY A 135 -29.37 -12.47 -3.22
CA GLY A 135 -28.60 -11.33 -3.63
C GLY A 135 -27.47 -11.69 -4.58
N ILE A 136 -26.71 -12.77 -4.28
CA ILE A 136 -25.62 -13.29 -5.14
C ILE A 136 -26.13 -13.59 -6.53
N LEU A 137 -27.26 -14.31 -6.67
CA LEU A 137 -27.81 -14.68 -7.97
C LEU A 137 -28.07 -13.46 -8.87
N TYR A 138 -28.63 -12.39 -8.32
CA TYR A 138 -28.93 -11.16 -9.09
C TYR A 138 -27.66 -10.35 -9.39
N LEU A 139 -26.68 -10.36 -8.48
CA LEU A 139 -25.40 -9.68 -8.72
C LEU A 139 -24.57 -10.37 -9.80
N GLU A 140 -24.56 -11.70 -9.83
CA GLU A 140 -23.90 -12.47 -10.88
C GLU A 140 -24.52 -12.18 -12.25
N LYS A 141 -25.87 -12.19 -12.35
CA LYS A 141 -26.57 -11.77 -13.56
C LYS A 141 -26.24 -10.32 -13.97
N ALA A 142 -26.08 -9.41 -13.00
CA ALA A 142 -25.70 -8.04 -13.31
C ALA A 142 -24.30 -7.97 -13.92
N LEU A 143 -23.35 -8.80 -13.48
CA LEU A 143 -22.00 -8.89 -14.04
C LEU A 143 -21.97 -9.61 -15.41
N GLU A 144 -22.91 -10.51 -15.70
CA GLU A 144 -23.06 -11.10 -17.04
C GLU A 144 -23.42 -10.02 -18.08
N ILE A 145 -24.17 -8.97 -17.65
CA ILE A 145 -24.60 -7.85 -18.50
C ILE A 145 -23.52 -6.77 -18.57
N ASP A 146 -22.91 -6.42 -17.43
CA ASP A 146 -21.85 -5.40 -17.33
C ASP A 146 -20.76 -5.87 -16.37
N ASP A 147 -19.73 -6.50 -16.92
CA ASP A 147 -18.59 -7.04 -16.16
C ASP A 147 -17.64 -5.96 -15.60
N THR A 148 -17.96 -4.69 -15.84
CA THR A 148 -17.25 -3.54 -15.25
C THR A 148 -18.02 -2.87 -14.12
N TYR A 149 -19.23 -3.35 -13.75
CA TYR A 149 -20.07 -2.71 -12.75
C TYR A 149 -19.56 -2.96 -11.32
N ILE A 150 -18.83 -2.00 -10.78
CA ILE A 150 -18.12 -2.11 -9.49
C ILE A 150 -19.03 -2.41 -8.31
N ASN A 151 -20.29 -1.90 -8.30
CA ASN A 151 -21.23 -2.13 -7.21
C ASN A 151 -21.61 -3.61 -7.08
N SER A 152 -21.72 -4.33 -8.20
CA SER A 152 -22.00 -5.77 -8.19
C SER A 152 -20.83 -6.57 -7.62
N TYR A 153 -19.60 -6.20 -7.94
CA TYR A 153 -18.41 -6.79 -7.32
C TYR A 153 -18.38 -6.56 -5.80
N TYR A 154 -18.64 -5.33 -5.38
CA TYR A 154 -18.72 -5.00 -3.95
C TYR A 154 -19.79 -5.82 -3.24
N GLY A 155 -21.00 -5.89 -3.82
CA GLY A 155 -22.12 -6.66 -3.29
C GLY A 155 -21.81 -8.16 -3.18
N LEU A 156 -21.18 -8.74 -4.21
CA LEU A 156 -20.76 -10.17 -4.21
C LEU A 156 -19.69 -10.43 -3.16
N ALA A 157 -18.64 -9.59 -3.11
CA ALA A 157 -17.60 -9.71 -2.10
C ALA A 157 -18.17 -9.64 -0.69
N LEU A 158 -19.05 -8.68 -0.43
CA LEU A 158 -19.72 -8.51 0.87
C LEU A 158 -20.62 -9.71 1.20
N ALA A 159 -21.43 -10.20 0.25
CA ALA A 159 -22.33 -11.32 0.45
C ALA A 159 -21.57 -12.61 0.77
N HIS A 160 -20.51 -12.91 0.03
CA HIS A 160 -19.65 -14.06 0.29
C HIS A 160 -18.91 -13.93 1.63
N TYR A 161 -18.40 -12.73 1.95
CA TYR A 161 -17.76 -12.45 3.24
C TYR A 161 -18.73 -12.68 4.42
N LYS A 162 -19.98 -12.22 4.30
CA LYS A 162 -21.02 -12.45 5.33
C LYS A 162 -21.45 -13.90 5.46
N LYS A 163 -21.23 -14.72 4.44
CA LYS A 163 -21.46 -16.18 4.46
C LYS A 163 -20.21 -16.96 4.89
N ASP A 164 -19.18 -16.29 5.37
CA ASP A 164 -17.89 -16.89 5.73
C ASP A 164 -17.20 -17.66 4.58
N ASN A 165 -17.53 -17.28 3.34
CA ASN A 165 -16.88 -17.83 2.16
C ASN A 165 -15.77 -16.88 1.69
N LEU A 166 -14.67 -16.85 2.45
CA LEU A 166 -13.60 -15.88 2.31
C LEU A 166 -12.89 -15.96 0.94
N GLN A 167 -12.75 -17.16 0.36
CA GLN A 167 -12.07 -17.34 -0.92
C GLN A 167 -12.86 -16.72 -2.09
N GLU A 168 -14.18 -16.96 -2.17
CA GLU A 168 -15.02 -16.32 -3.18
C GLU A 168 -15.15 -14.81 -2.93
N ALA A 169 -15.23 -14.39 -1.66
CA ALA A 169 -15.22 -12.98 -1.30
C ALA A 169 -13.94 -12.28 -1.82
N PHE A 170 -12.77 -12.89 -1.61
CA PHE A 170 -11.48 -12.40 -2.11
C PHE A 170 -11.45 -12.32 -3.63
N LYS A 171 -11.91 -13.35 -4.30
CA LYS A 171 -11.96 -13.43 -5.77
C LYS A 171 -12.80 -12.29 -6.37
N TYR A 172 -14.02 -12.06 -5.85
CA TYR A 172 -14.89 -10.99 -6.34
C TYR A 172 -14.34 -9.60 -5.98
N ALA A 173 -13.77 -9.43 -4.79
CA ALA A 173 -13.14 -8.17 -4.40
C ALA A 173 -11.93 -7.85 -5.32
N ALA A 174 -11.04 -8.80 -5.55
CA ALA A 174 -9.90 -8.65 -6.45
C ALA A 174 -10.34 -8.30 -7.88
N ALA A 175 -11.34 -9.02 -8.42
CA ALA A 175 -11.89 -8.75 -9.75
C ALA A 175 -12.49 -7.34 -9.83
N GLY A 176 -13.23 -6.91 -8.82
CA GLY A 176 -13.84 -5.59 -8.78
C GLY A 176 -12.83 -4.46 -8.67
N VAL A 177 -11.74 -4.62 -7.90
CA VAL A 177 -10.65 -3.64 -7.84
C VAL A 177 -9.95 -3.53 -9.20
N LYS A 178 -9.75 -4.64 -9.89
CA LYS A 178 -9.02 -4.71 -11.17
C LYS A 178 -9.86 -4.25 -12.36
N LYS A 179 -11.10 -4.70 -12.48
CA LYS A 179 -11.99 -4.48 -13.62
C LYS A 179 -13.02 -3.39 -13.42
N GLY A 180 -13.44 -3.16 -12.16
CA GLY A 180 -14.55 -2.29 -11.85
C GLY A 180 -14.28 -0.83 -12.22
N LYS A 181 -15.26 -0.19 -12.87
CA LYS A 181 -15.23 1.23 -13.20
C LYS A 181 -16.11 2.00 -12.24
N ASN A 182 -15.57 3.08 -11.67
CA ASN A 182 -16.38 4.04 -10.93
C ASN A 182 -17.33 4.74 -11.91
N ARG A 183 -18.61 4.79 -11.55
CA ARG A 183 -19.58 5.67 -12.20
C ARG A 183 -19.59 7.01 -11.48
N ALA A 184 -19.93 8.06 -12.22
CA ALA A 184 -20.00 9.43 -11.65
C ALA A 184 -20.98 9.54 -10.46
N GLU A 185 -21.96 8.62 -10.41
CA GLU A 185 -23.03 8.61 -9.41
C GLU A 185 -22.60 8.02 -8.06
N ASP A 186 -21.49 7.24 -8.02
CA ASP A 186 -21.03 6.61 -6.78
C ASP A 186 -19.49 6.47 -6.72
N PRO A 187 -18.77 7.58 -6.51
CA PRO A 187 -17.30 7.57 -6.45
C PRO A 187 -16.75 6.88 -5.19
N ALA A 188 -17.59 6.66 -4.16
CA ALA A 188 -17.16 6.09 -2.87
C ALA A 188 -17.01 4.58 -2.90
N VAL A 189 -17.72 3.86 -3.78
CA VAL A 189 -17.78 2.39 -3.80
C VAL A 189 -16.41 1.76 -3.97
N ARG A 190 -15.53 2.35 -4.79
CA ARG A 190 -14.18 1.84 -4.99
C ARG A 190 -13.38 1.81 -3.68
N ASN A 191 -13.51 2.86 -2.86
CA ASN A 191 -12.80 2.93 -1.58
C ASN A 191 -13.36 1.90 -0.58
N GLU A 192 -14.68 1.71 -0.57
CA GLU A 192 -15.30 0.69 0.28
C GLU A 192 -14.93 -0.72 -0.17
N LEU A 193 -14.86 -0.98 -1.47
CA LEU A 193 -14.39 -2.24 -2.02
C LEU A 193 -12.92 -2.50 -1.67
N LEU A 194 -12.04 -1.50 -1.74
CA LEU A 194 -10.63 -1.62 -1.35
C LEU A 194 -10.49 -1.95 0.14
N LYS A 195 -11.25 -1.29 1.01
CA LYS A 195 -11.27 -1.59 2.45
C LYS A 195 -11.73 -3.04 2.71
N LEU A 196 -12.81 -3.44 2.06
CA LEU A 196 -13.34 -4.79 2.18
C LEU A 196 -12.33 -5.82 1.67
N PHE A 197 -11.67 -5.57 0.55
CA PHE A 197 -10.66 -6.44 -0.04
C PHE A 197 -9.49 -6.69 0.92
N LEU A 198 -8.95 -5.63 1.52
CA LEU A 198 -7.88 -5.74 2.52
C LEU A 198 -8.35 -6.44 3.81
N THR A 199 -9.59 -6.21 4.22
CA THR A 199 -10.18 -6.91 5.38
C THR A 199 -10.28 -8.41 5.13
N ILE A 200 -10.82 -8.80 3.97
CA ILE A 200 -10.93 -10.22 3.57
C ILE A 200 -9.54 -10.87 3.49
N ALA A 201 -8.56 -10.18 2.87
CA ALA A 201 -7.19 -10.70 2.75
C ALA A 201 -6.56 -10.95 4.13
N ARG A 202 -6.74 -10.03 5.07
CA ARG A 202 -6.26 -10.16 6.45
C ARG A 202 -6.91 -11.35 7.15
N ASP A 203 -8.23 -11.49 7.07
CA ASP A 203 -8.97 -12.56 7.74
C ASP A 203 -8.58 -13.95 7.17
N ILE A 204 -8.29 -14.02 5.86
CA ILE A 204 -7.70 -15.22 5.24
C ILE A 204 -6.30 -15.48 5.81
N CYS A 205 -5.46 -14.44 5.94
CA CYS A 205 -4.11 -14.62 6.49
C CYS A 205 -4.14 -15.11 7.94
N GLU A 206 -5.11 -14.69 8.73
CA GLU A 206 -5.27 -15.10 10.13
C GLU A 206 -5.85 -16.53 10.28
N SER A 207 -6.61 -16.99 9.29
CA SER A 207 -7.28 -18.31 9.33
C SER A 207 -6.55 -19.42 8.55
N THR A 208 -5.51 -19.09 7.78
CA THR A 208 -4.80 -20.04 6.91
C THR A 208 -3.43 -20.39 7.50
N ASP A 209 -3.09 -21.68 7.53
CA ASP A 209 -1.75 -22.15 7.91
C ASP A 209 -0.75 -21.97 6.75
N TYR A 210 -0.36 -20.72 6.51
CA TYR A 210 0.66 -20.41 5.51
C TYR A 210 2.06 -20.93 5.85
N GLU A 211 2.35 -21.16 7.14
CA GLU A 211 3.65 -21.71 7.54
C GLU A 211 3.86 -23.12 6.95
N SER A 212 2.88 -24.01 7.13
CA SER A 212 2.90 -25.34 6.54
C SER A 212 2.99 -25.31 5.02
N MET A 213 2.20 -24.45 4.37
CA MET A 213 2.17 -24.32 2.91
C MET A 213 3.53 -23.85 2.34
N VAL A 214 4.19 -22.92 2.99
CA VAL A 214 5.51 -22.41 2.57
C VAL A 214 6.59 -23.48 2.74
N PHE A 215 6.54 -24.28 3.81
CA PHE A 215 7.46 -25.41 3.98
C PHE A 215 7.18 -26.54 2.97
N ASP A 216 5.93 -26.70 2.49
CA ASP A 216 5.64 -27.60 1.37
C ASP A 216 6.30 -27.13 0.07
N VAL A 217 6.30 -25.82 -0.19
CA VAL A 217 7.04 -25.25 -1.33
C VAL A 217 8.55 -25.57 -1.21
N ALA A 218 9.11 -25.40 -0.02
CA ALA A 218 10.52 -25.72 0.22
C ALA A 218 10.82 -27.20 -0.02
N ARG A 219 10.01 -28.11 0.54
CA ARG A 219 10.15 -29.57 0.31
C ARG A 219 10.08 -29.93 -1.17
N LYS A 220 9.20 -29.26 -1.91
CA LYS A 220 9.13 -29.47 -3.35
C LYS A 220 10.42 -29.06 -4.05
N LEU A 221 10.98 -27.90 -3.72
CA LEU A 221 12.28 -27.46 -4.27
C LEU A 221 13.42 -28.42 -3.91
N GLU A 222 13.46 -28.91 -2.65
CA GLU A 222 14.45 -29.92 -2.24
C GLU A 222 14.39 -31.18 -3.09
N ASN A 223 13.18 -31.66 -3.38
CA ASN A 223 12.98 -32.84 -4.22
C ASN A 223 13.31 -32.57 -5.69
N ASP A 224 12.82 -31.46 -6.26
CA ASP A 224 12.96 -31.13 -7.69
C ASP A 224 14.44 -30.91 -8.07
N PHE A 225 15.23 -30.34 -7.17
CA PHE A 225 16.64 -30.01 -7.44
C PHE A 225 17.65 -30.87 -6.67
N ASN A 226 17.19 -31.82 -5.86
CA ASN A 226 18.04 -32.67 -4.99
C ASN A 226 19.02 -31.83 -4.13
N ILE A 227 18.44 -30.89 -3.39
CA ILE A 227 19.15 -29.93 -2.52
C ILE A 227 18.64 -30.02 -1.09
N THR A 228 19.33 -29.35 -0.17
CA THR A 228 18.88 -29.16 1.21
C THR A 228 18.66 -27.68 1.50
N ILE A 229 17.52 -27.35 2.10
CA ILE A 229 17.17 -26.00 2.53
C ILE A 229 17.04 -25.98 4.05
N LYS A 230 17.76 -25.09 4.72
CA LYS A 230 17.64 -24.86 6.16
C LYS A 230 17.00 -23.50 6.42
N PHE A 231 16.23 -23.42 7.50
CA PHE A 231 15.60 -22.21 7.96
C PHE A 231 16.14 -21.83 9.33
N GLN A 232 16.40 -20.54 9.51
CA GLN A 232 16.87 -20.04 10.80
C GLN A 232 16.19 -18.71 11.10
N GLN A 233 15.42 -18.68 12.19
CA GLN A 233 14.93 -17.42 12.74
C GLN A 233 16.09 -16.63 13.32
N LYS A 234 16.13 -15.33 12.99
CA LYS A 234 17.16 -14.41 13.45
C LYS A 234 16.56 -13.02 13.63
N ASP A 235 16.28 -12.59 14.85
CA ASP A 235 15.55 -11.36 15.14
C ASP A 235 16.40 -10.09 14.94
N ASP A 236 17.72 -10.21 14.90
CA ASP A 236 18.69 -9.13 14.65
C ASP A 236 19.08 -8.98 13.17
N LEU A 237 18.32 -9.57 12.23
CA LEU A 237 18.52 -9.32 10.81
C LEU A 237 18.20 -7.86 10.48
N ASP A 238 18.98 -7.27 9.59
CA ASP A 238 18.65 -5.96 9.01
C ASP A 238 17.51 -6.03 7.95
N THR A 239 17.05 -7.25 7.62
CA THR A 239 16.03 -7.59 6.63
C THR A 239 14.92 -8.44 7.24
N LEU A 240 13.80 -8.56 6.54
CA LEU A 240 12.70 -9.44 6.94
C LEU A 240 13.01 -10.91 6.64
N ALA A 241 13.67 -11.20 5.52
CA ALA A 241 14.26 -12.49 5.22
C ALA A 241 15.50 -12.35 4.32
N LYS A 242 16.30 -13.40 4.19
CA LYS A 242 17.53 -13.43 3.41
C LYS A 242 17.85 -14.85 2.96
N LEU A 243 18.01 -15.03 1.66
CA LEU A 243 18.56 -16.26 1.09
C LEU A 243 20.09 -16.22 1.09
N GLN A 244 20.70 -17.29 1.59
CA GLN A 244 22.12 -17.57 1.41
C GLN A 244 22.27 -18.78 0.48
N PHE A 245 22.58 -18.52 -0.79
CA PHE A 245 22.74 -19.53 -1.82
C PHE A 245 23.99 -20.38 -1.55
N ALA A 246 23.83 -21.71 -1.47
CA ALA A 246 24.85 -22.65 -1.01
C ALA A 246 26.22 -22.48 -1.69
N ASP A 247 26.21 -22.32 -3.01
CA ASP A 247 27.44 -22.19 -3.81
C ASP A 247 28.28 -20.96 -3.43
N PHE A 248 27.62 -19.84 -3.09
CA PHE A 248 28.32 -18.61 -2.70
C PHE A 248 28.97 -18.71 -1.33
N TYR A 249 28.45 -19.59 -0.48
CA TYR A 249 28.93 -19.81 0.88
C TYR A 249 29.75 -21.11 1.04
N LYS A 250 30.04 -21.84 -0.06
CA LYS A 250 30.75 -23.13 -0.06
C LYS A 250 30.15 -24.11 0.95
N ARG A 251 28.83 -24.26 0.95
CA ARG A 251 28.06 -25.16 1.81
C ARG A 251 27.29 -26.17 1.00
N ASP A 252 26.84 -27.23 1.63
CA ASP A 252 26.01 -28.30 1.06
C ASP A 252 24.50 -28.04 1.25
N TYR A 253 24.15 -26.90 1.81
CA TYR A 253 22.74 -26.48 2.00
C TYR A 253 22.55 -25.00 1.72
N HIS A 254 21.36 -24.65 1.23
CA HIS A 254 20.87 -23.28 1.16
C HIS A 254 20.30 -22.87 2.52
N LEU A 255 20.44 -21.62 2.91
CA LEU A 255 19.93 -21.13 4.18
C LEU A 255 19.03 -19.94 3.97
N VAL A 256 17.80 -20.02 4.50
CA VAL A 256 16.86 -18.90 4.58
C VAL A 256 16.85 -18.40 6.01
N LEU A 257 17.35 -17.18 6.20
CA LEU A 257 17.26 -16.45 7.45
C LEU A 257 15.98 -15.61 7.42
N TYR A 258 15.27 -15.51 8.54
CA TYR A 258 14.03 -14.70 8.60
C TYR A 258 13.77 -14.14 10.00
N LYS A 259 13.09 -12.99 10.05
CA LYS A 259 12.44 -12.48 11.27
C LYS A 259 11.02 -13.02 11.36
N LYS A 260 10.59 -13.39 12.55
CA LYS A 260 9.21 -13.87 12.75
C LYS A 260 8.28 -12.68 13.08
N ASP A 261 7.78 -12.02 12.04
CA ASP A 261 6.71 -11.02 12.12
C ASP A 261 5.35 -11.59 11.66
N LYS A 262 4.35 -10.71 11.46
CA LYS A 262 3.00 -11.16 11.08
C LYS A 262 2.89 -11.73 9.65
N LEU A 263 3.84 -11.45 8.77
CA LEU A 263 3.82 -11.82 7.35
C LEU A 263 5.09 -12.54 6.91
N TYR A 264 5.87 -13.07 7.87
CA TYR A 264 7.16 -13.71 7.61
C TYR A 264 7.06 -14.86 6.60
N GLN A 265 5.90 -15.51 6.50
CA GLN A 265 5.68 -16.58 5.53
C GLN A 265 5.80 -16.07 4.09
N HIS A 266 5.33 -14.84 3.81
CA HIS A 266 5.53 -14.25 2.49
C HIS A 266 7.01 -14.02 2.20
N TYR A 267 7.76 -13.51 3.17
CA TYR A 267 9.19 -13.24 2.96
C TYR A 267 9.99 -14.53 2.75
N ILE A 268 9.68 -15.60 3.48
CA ILE A 268 10.27 -16.92 3.23
C ILE A 268 9.89 -17.41 1.81
N LEU A 269 8.63 -17.29 1.41
CA LEU A 269 8.18 -17.68 0.06
C LEU A 269 8.88 -16.88 -1.03
N HIS A 270 9.10 -15.59 -0.80
CA HIS A 270 9.86 -14.70 -1.68
C HIS A 270 11.29 -15.20 -1.87
N GLU A 271 12.00 -15.50 -0.78
CA GLU A 271 13.38 -16.04 -0.83
C GLU A 271 13.43 -17.44 -1.48
N LEU A 272 12.44 -18.30 -1.24
CA LEU A 272 12.33 -19.59 -1.91
C LEU A 272 12.06 -19.43 -3.42
N THR A 273 11.35 -18.40 -3.82
CA THR A 273 11.10 -18.11 -5.24
C THR A 273 12.39 -17.59 -5.91
N HIS A 274 13.17 -16.75 -5.24
CA HIS A 274 14.52 -16.40 -5.68
C HIS A 274 15.40 -17.65 -5.84
N LEU A 275 15.35 -18.57 -4.86
CA LEU A 275 16.10 -19.82 -4.92
C LEU A 275 15.71 -20.66 -6.14
N ASP A 276 14.40 -20.83 -6.41
CA ASP A 276 13.92 -21.55 -7.59
C ASP A 276 14.47 -20.93 -8.89
N MET A 277 14.38 -19.59 -9.03
CA MET A 277 14.89 -18.87 -10.19
C MET A 277 16.42 -19.06 -10.36
N MET A 278 17.18 -18.91 -9.30
CA MET A 278 18.64 -19.09 -9.32
C MET A 278 19.04 -20.53 -9.70
N LEU A 279 18.32 -21.53 -9.17
CA LEU A 279 18.59 -22.93 -9.48
C LEU A 279 18.27 -23.25 -10.95
N ARG A 280 17.17 -22.75 -11.48
CA ARG A 280 16.80 -22.89 -12.90
C ARG A 280 17.82 -22.20 -13.80
N ALA A 281 18.17 -20.95 -13.51
CA ALA A 281 19.18 -20.22 -14.24
C ALA A 281 20.55 -20.94 -14.19
N LYS A 282 20.90 -21.56 -13.04
CA LYS A 282 22.11 -22.39 -12.93
C LYS A 282 22.05 -23.63 -13.82
N GLN A 283 20.92 -24.35 -13.87
CA GLN A 283 20.73 -25.50 -14.75
C GLN A 283 20.79 -25.10 -16.23
N ALA A 284 20.23 -23.94 -16.59
CA ALA A 284 20.28 -23.39 -17.95
C ALA A 284 21.68 -22.82 -18.31
N GLY A 285 22.62 -22.73 -17.36
CA GLY A 285 23.91 -22.09 -17.58
C GLY A 285 23.86 -20.57 -17.72
N ALA A 286 22.72 -19.97 -17.32
CA ALA A 286 22.42 -18.54 -17.44
C ALA A 286 22.62 -17.77 -16.11
N LEU A 287 22.94 -18.45 -15.00
CA LEU A 287 23.16 -17.82 -13.70
C LEU A 287 24.30 -16.79 -13.79
N LYS A 288 23.99 -15.55 -13.44
CA LYS A 288 24.95 -14.45 -13.38
C LYS A 288 25.20 -14.02 -11.94
N VAL A 289 26.39 -13.50 -11.69
CA VAL A 289 26.77 -12.87 -10.42
C VAL A 289 26.95 -11.39 -10.68
N ILE A 290 26.21 -10.59 -9.92
CA ILE A 290 26.27 -9.14 -9.98
C ILE A 290 27.03 -8.65 -8.75
N GLY A 291 28.06 -7.84 -8.95
CA GLY A 291 28.87 -7.31 -7.87
C GLY A 291 29.36 -5.89 -8.14
N SER A 292 29.89 -5.25 -7.12
CA SER A 292 30.62 -3.98 -7.23
C SER A 292 31.95 -4.07 -6.50
N SER A 293 32.96 -3.38 -6.99
CA SER A 293 34.31 -3.36 -6.43
C SER A 293 34.62 -2.03 -5.74
N GLN A 294 35.75 -1.96 -5.06
CA GLN A 294 36.28 -0.69 -4.52
C GLN A 294 36.46 0.36 -5.64
N ASN A 295 36.91 -0.05 -6.82
CA ASN A 295 37.06 0.87 -7.96
C ASN A 295 35.72 1.48 -8.39
N ASN A 296 34.62 0.72 -8.32
CA ASN A 296 33.29 1.24 -8.63
C ASN A 296 32.83 2.25 -7.57
N PHE A 297 33.14 2.01 -6.30
CA PHE A 297 32.89 2.98 -5.24
C PHE A 297 33.74 4.25 -5.39
N ASP A 298 35.02 4.13 -5.74
CA ASP A 298 35.89 5.28 -5.97
C ASP A 298 35.40 6.12 -7.15
N LEU A 299 34.89 5.48 -8.21
CA LEU A 299 34.23 6.17 -9.33
C LEU A 299 32.98 6.93 -8.87
N PHE A 300 32.15 6.32 -8.04
CA PHE A 300 30.98 6.98 -7.43
C PHE A 300 31.39 8.19 -6.59
N MET A 301 32.40 8.07 -5.75
CA MET A 301 32.92 9.17 -4.94
C MET A 301 33.47 10.32 -5.79
N GLN A 302 34.13 10.00 -6.90
CA GLN A 302 34.66 11.00 -7.84
C GLN A 302 33.53 11.76 -8.54
N GLU A 303 32.49 11.06 -8.98
CA GLU A 303 31.36 11.64 -9.71
C GLU A 303 30.54 12.57 -8.81
N TYR A 304 30.32 12.20 -7.55
CA TYR A 304 29.57 12.99 -6.58
C TYR A 304 30.45 13.83 -5.65
N LYS A 305 31.72 14.02 -6.01
CA LYS A 305 32.70 14.75 -5.21
C LYS A 305 32.20 16.12 -4.73
N ARG A 306 31.56 16.89 -5.61
CA ARG A 306 31.05 18.23 -5.25
C ARG A 306 30.02 18.18 -4.12
N HIS A 307 29.15 17.19 -4.14
CA HIS A 307 28.14 16.99 -3.10
C HIS A 307 28.82 16.64 -1.76
N PHE A 308 29.70 15.64 -1.76
CA PHE A 308 30.38 15.20 -0.55
C PHE A 308 31.37 16.23 -0.01
N ASP A 309 32.03 17.01 -0.86
CA ASP A 309 32.87 18.14 -0.44
C ASP A 309 32.05 19.23 0.24
N GLY A 310 30.79 19.43 -0.16
CA GLY A 310 29.87 20.36 0.50
C GLY A 310 29.56 19.98 1.95
N LEU A 311 29.55 18.70 2.26
CA LEU A 311 29.27 18.17 3.60
C LEU A 311 30.43 18.36 4.58
N LYS A 312 31.65 18.58 4.11
CA LYS A 312 32.87 18.76 4.95
C LYS A 312 32.79 19.93 5.94
N ARG A 313 31.84 20.85 5.73
CA ARG A 313 31.60 21.96 6.66
C ARG A 313 30.92 21.50 7.93
N THR A 314 30.19 20.38 7.88
CA THR A 314 29.33 19.90 8.97
C THR A 314 29.80 18.57 9.52
N TYR A 315 30.39 17.70 8.68
CA TYR A 315 30.73 16.32 9.00
C TYR A 315 32.22 16.03 8.84
N SER A 316 32.73 15.07 9.60
CA SER A 316 34.12 14.59 9.45
C SER A 316 34.30 13.83 8.13
N GLN A 317 35.55 13.75 7.66
CA GLN A 317 35.87 12.99 6.44
C GLN A 317 35.47 11.50 6.57
N ALA A 318 35.60 10.92 7.78
CA ALA A 318 35.22 9.54 8.05
C ALA A 318 33.71 9.35 7.97
N ASP A 319 32.93 10.28 8.53
CA ASP A 319 31.46 10.22 8.48
C ASP A 319 30.93 10.33 7.06
N ILE A 320 31.53 11.23 6.26
CA ILE A 320 31.19 11.39 4.83
C ILE A 320 31.52 10.11 4.05
N GLN A 321 32.66 9.48 4.31
CA GLN A 321 33.01 8.20 3.67
C GLN A 321 32.04 7.09 4.05
N ASN A 322 31.67 6.99 5.33
CA ASN A 322 30.69 6.01 5.82
C ASN A 322 29.32 6.24 5.19
N LEU A 323 28.85 7.48 5.15
CA LEU A 323 27.59 7.85 4.50
C LEU A 323 27.63 7.49 3.00
N ALA A 324 28.66 7.89 2.29
CA ALA A 324 28.81 7.60 0.85
C ALA A 324 28.82 6.10 0.57
N LYS A 325 29.52 5.33 1.43
CA LYS A 325 29.58 3.86 1.32
C LYS A 325 28.20 3.24 1.54
N SER A 326 27.46 3.69 2.56
CA SER A 326 26.10 3.23 2.84
C SER A 326 25.15 3.56 1.69
N LEU A 327 25.22 4.78 1.15
CA LEU A 327 24.40 5.20 -0.01
C LEU A 327 24.71 4.37 -1.26
N PHE A 328 26.00 4.13 -1.55
CA PHE A 328 26.43 3.32 -2.67
C PHE A 328 25.96 1.87 -2.55
N GLN A 329 26.10 1.30 -1.35
CA GLN A 329 25.67 -0.06 -1.06
C GLN A 329 24.14 -0.18 -1.14
N GLY A 330 23.41 0.74 -0.54
CA GLY A 330 21.95 0.78 -0.59
C GLY A 330 21.42 0.89 -2.03
N LEU A 331 21.99 1.81 -2.82
CA LEU A 331 21.65 1.96 -4.24
C LEU A 331 21.90 0.66 -5.02
N SER A 332 23.05 0.03 -4.78
CA SER A 332 23.43 -1.23 -5.45
C SER A 332 22.44 -2.33 -5.16
N LEU A 333 22.04 -2.48 -3.91
CA LEU A 333 21.08 -3.52 -3.49
C LEU A 333 19.68 -3.28 -4.05
N GLN A 334 19.18 -2.03 -3.97
CA GLN A 334 17.88 -1.70 -4.54
C GLN A 334 17.82 -1.98 -6.02
N LEU A 335 18.86 -1.61 -6.76
CA LEU A 335 18.91 -1.85 -8.19
C LEU A 335 19.03 -3.34 -8.52
N MET A 336 19.74 -4.14 -7.70
CA MET A 336 19.81 -5.59 -7.89
C MET A 336 18.47 -6.27 -7.64
N ASN A 337 17.79 -5.89 -6.55
CA ASN A 337 16.57 -6.56 -6.14
C ASN A 337 15.35 -6.12 -6.99
N SER A 338 15.18 -4.81 -7.22
CA SER A 338 13.96 -4.29 -7.85
C SER A 338 13.51 -5.01 -9.13
N PRO A 339 14.37 -5.26 -10.14
CA PRO A 339 13.96 -6.00 -11.33
C PRO A 339 13.73 -7.49 -11.06
N LEU A 340 14.52 -8.12 -10.17
CA LEU A 340 14.38 -9.53 -9.84
C LEU A 340 13.11 -9.78 -9.04
N ASP A 341 12.81 -8.91 -8.07
CA ASP A 341 11.61 -8.99 -7.25
C ASP A 341 10.32 -8.90 -8.08
N MET A 342 10.34 -8.17 -9.21
CA MET A 342 9.19 -8.13 -10.11
C MET A 342 8.85 -9.52 -10.66
N PHE A 343 9.85 -10.32 -11.05
CA PHE A 343 9.64 -11.71 -11.50
C PHE A 343 9.23 -12.61 -10.33
N VAL A 344 9.82 -12.43 -9.17
CA VAL A 344 9.45 -13.17 -7.95
C VAL A 344 7.97 -12.96 -7.61
N GLU A 345 7.53 -11.72 -7.57
CA GLU A 345 6.15 -11.39 -7.21
C GLU A 345 5.15 -11.87 -8.29
N GLU A 346 5.50 -11.83 -9.57
CA GLU A 346 4.67 -12.41 -10.64
C GLU A 346 4.53 -13.94 -10.48
N ARG A 347 5.62 -14.64 -10.13
CA ARG A 347 5.59 -16.09 -9.88
C ARG A 347 4.81 -16.48 -8.62
N ILE A 348 4.89 -15.67 -7.55
CA ILE A 348 4.06 -15.87 -6.35
C ILE A 348 2.59 -15.63 -6.70
N PHE A 349 2.27 -14.57 -7.45
CA PHE A 349 0.90 -14.27 -7.87
C PHE A 349 0.26 -15.38 -8.72
N ALA A 350 1.05 -16.14 -9.48
CA ALA A 350 0.56 -17.29 -10.22
C ALA A 350 0.04 -18.41 -9.30
N LYS A 351 0.51 -18.48 -8.05
CA LYS A 351 0.04 -19.41 -7.01
C LYS A 351 -1.14 -18.79 -6.28
N THR A 352 -2.35 -19.14 -6.69
CA THR A 352 -3.60 -18.48 -6.26
C THR A 352 -3.82 -18.50 -4.75
N GLU A 353 -3.37 -19.56 -4.09
CA GLU A 353 -3.48 -19.79 -2.65
C GLU A 353 -2.67 -18.77 -1.81
N PHE A 354 -1.60 -18.23 -2.35
CA PHE A 354 -0.75 -17.26 -1.66
C PHE A 354 -1.14 -15.79 -1.92
N ARG A 355 -2.08 -15.52 -2.82
CA ARG A 355 -2.48 -14.15 -3.18
C ARG A 355 -2.91 -13.28 -2.00
N PRO A 356 -3.71 -13.76 -1.02
CA PRO A 356 -4.07 -12.94 0.14
C PRO A 356 -2.85 -12.53 0.96
N LEU A 357 -1.92 -13.45 1.20
CA LEU A 357 -0.69 -13.21 1.94
C LEU A 357 0.23 -12.23 1.18
N GLN A 358 0.41 -12.42 -0.12
CA GLN A 358 1.17 -11.53 -0.99
C GLN A 358 0.56 -10.12 -1.01
N LEU A 359 -0.76 -10.00 -1.18
CA LEU A 359 -1.44 -8.71 -1.17
C LEU A 359 -1.16 -7.92 0.10
N MET A 360 -1.30 -8.57 1.27
CA MET A 360 -1.04 -7.91 2.56
C MET A 360 0.41 -7.45 2.69
N SER A 361 1.35 -8.25 2.23
CA SER A 361 2.78 -7.91 2.26
C SER A 361 3.10 -6.74 1.33
N LEU A 362 2.68 -6.80 0.07
CA LEU A 362 2.91 -5.74 -0.91
C LEU A 362 2.21 -4.43 -0.52
N PHE A 363 1.02 -4.50 0.05
CA PHE A 363 0.32 -3.33 0.55
C PHE A 363 1.07 -2.66 1.72
N ASN A 364 1.56 -3.44 2.67
CA ASN A 364 2.37 -2.91 3.78
C ASN A 364 3.68 -2.29 3.27
N MET A 365 4.34 -2.93 2.30
CA MET A 365 5.53 -2.37 1.65
C MET A 365 5.22 -1.04 0.96
N GLU A 366 4.09 -0.94 0.25
CA GLU A 366 3.66 0.30 -0.40
C GLU A 366 3.46 1.45 0.60
N GLN A 367 2.85 1.17 1.77
CA GLN A 367 2.70 2.18 2.83
C GLN A 367 4.04 2.61 3.42
N SER A 368 4.96 1.66 3.63
CA SER A 368 6.33 1.94 4.08
C SER A 368 7.09 2.80 3.06
N ASN A 369 7.00 2.47 1.78
CA ASN A 369 7.64 3.18 0.69
C ASN A 369 7.14 4.65 0.58
N LEU A 370 5.84 4.88 0.75
CA LEU A 370 5.27 6.23 0.81
C LEU A 370 5.85 7.05 1.96
N GLY A 371 6.04 6.44 3.12
CA GLY A 371 6.70 7.03 4.27
C GLY A 371 8.16 7.37 3.97
N SER A 372 8.92 6.41 3.47
CA SER A 372 10.34 6.54 3.14
C SER A 372 10.61 7.64 2.12
N VAL A 373 9.84 7.70 1.02
CA VAL A 373 10.00 8.76 0.00
C VAL A 373 9.76 10.15 0.58
N LYS A 374 8.77 10.32 1.46
CA LYS A 374 8.50 11.61 2.12
C LYS A 374 9.63 12.02 3.07
N GLN A 375 10.19 11.07 3.80
CA GLN A 375 11.29 11.31 4.74
C GLN A 375 12.58 11.66 3.98
N THR A 376 12.98 10.84 3.01
CA THR A 376 14.23 11.01 2.25
C THR A 376 14.24 12.26 1.38
N ALA A 377 13.08 12.74 0.93
CA ALA A 377 12.98 13.97 0.14
C ALA A 377 13.61 15.19 0.85
N ASN A 378 13.54 15.24 2.17
CA ASN A 378 14.03 16.37 2.98
C ASN A 378 15.47 16.20 3.49
N VAL A 379 16.12 15.05 3.29
CA VAL A 379 17.49 14.80 3.73
C VAL A 379 18.46 15.49 2.79
N GLN A 380 19.16 16.53 3.28
CA GLN A 380 20.09 17.34 2.47
C GLN A 380 21.40 16.62 2.15
N GLU A 381 21.78 15.68 3.02
CA GLU A 381 22.99 14.87 2.92
C GLU A 381 22.95 13.87 1.76
N PHE A 382 21.74 13.53 1.27
CA PHE A 382 21.59 12.60 0.15
C PHE A 382 21.69 13.33 -1.19
N PRO A 383 22.57 12.90 -2.12
CA PRO A 383 22.59 13.42 -3.47
C PRO A 383 21.20 13.29 -4.14
N GLN A 384 20.79 14.32 -4.89
CA GLN A 384 19.47 14.33 -5.54
C GLN A 384 19.28 13.12 -6.45
N PHE A 385 20.32 12.73 -7.16
CA PHE A 385 20.32 11.53 -8.00
C PHE A 385 19.93 10.24 -7.22
N ILE A 386 20.45 10.04 -6.00
CA ILE A 386 20.10 8.88 -5.16
C ILE A 386 18.61 8.90 -4.81
N LYS A 387 18.09 10.08 -4.43
CA LYS A 387 16.66 10.26 -4.12
C LYS A 387 15.78 9.94 -5.32
N ASP A 388 16.16 10.45 -6.49
CA ASP A 388 15.40 10.26 -7.73
C ASP A 388 15.43 8.79 -8.17
N THR A 389 16.59 8.15 -8.10
CA THR A 389 16.73 6.72 -8.44
C THR A 389 15.93 5.85 -7.49
N ASN A 390 16.05 6.06 -6.18
CA ASN A 390 15.28 5.32 -5.18
C ASN A 390 13.77 5.48 -5.42
N LYS A 391 13.31 6.71 -5.60
CA LYS A 391 11.90 6.99 -5.88
C LYS A 391 11.43 6.32 -7.17
N LEU A 392 12.25 6.28 -8.20
CA LEU A 392 11.93 5.65 -9.48
C LEU A 392 11.77 4.12 -9.34
N LEU A 393 12.67 3.46 -8.59
CA LEU A 393 12.57 2.03 -8.30
C LEU A 393 11.33 1.70 -7.46
N ILE A 394 11.02 2.53 -6.47
CA ILE A 394 9.79 2.42 -5.66
C ILE A 394 8.53 2.56 -6.53
N LEU A 395 8.51 3.48 -7.50
CA LEU A 395 7.39 3.60 -8.43
C LEU A 395 7.20 2.31 -9.26
N GLY A 396 8.27 1.60 -9.60
CA GLY A 396 8.20 0.29 -10.25
C GLY A 396 7.49 -0.75 -9.37
N GLN A 397 7.75 -0.78 -8.06
CA GLN A 397 7.06 -1.65 -7.11
C GLN A 397 5.56 -1.27 -6.97
N SER A 398 5.24 0.03 -6.96
CA SER A 398 3.85 0.50 -6.98
C SER A 398 3.10 0.08 -8.25
N LEU A 399 3.78 0.08 -9.41
CA LEU A 399 3.25 -0.45 -10.66
C LEU A 399 3.00 -1.95 -10.60
N MET A 400 3.82 -2.73 -9.87
CA MET A 400 3.56 -4.15 -9.61
C MET A 400 2.26 -4.35 -8.84
N LEU A 401 2.04 -3.61 -7.74
CA LEU A 401 0.81 -3.70 -6.97
C LEU A 401 -0.43 -3.36 -7.82
N LYS A 402 -0.31 -2.35 -8.69
CA LYS A 402 -1.35 -2.00 -9.67
C LYS A 402 -1.58 -3.13 -10.68
N ARG A 403 -0.53 -3.72 -11.24
CA ARG A 403 -0.62 -4.82 -12.20
C ARG A 403 -1.28 -6.06 -11.59
N LEU A 404 -0.81 -6.49 -10.43
CA LEU A 404 -1.26 -7.71 -9.79
C LEU A 404 -2.69 -7.58 -9.24
N TYR A 405 -2.97 -6.49 -8.54
CA TYR A 405 -4.21 -6.32 -7.76
C TYR A 405 -5.11 -5.15 -8.19
N GLY A 406 -4.69 -4.35 -9.19
CA GLY A 406 -5.47 -3.18 -9.62
C GLY A 406 -5.43 -2.00 -8.65
N MET A 407 -4.58 -2.05 -7.63
CA MET A 407 -4.44 -1.01 -6.60
C MET A 407 -3.44 0.06 -7.07
N ASP A 408 -3.93 1.25 -7.38
CA ASP A 408 -3.13 2.36 -7.92
C ASP A 408 -2.90 3.43 -6.86
N PHE A 409 -1.66 3.50 -6.35
CA PHE A 409 -1.21 4.50 -5.38
C PHE A 409 -0.16 5.47 -5.94
N ILE A 410 0.15 5.38 -7.23
CA ILE A 410 1.24 6.13 -7.88
C ILE A 410 1.13 7.63 -7.65
N ALA A 411 -0.09 8.18 -7.71
CA ALA A 411 -0.36 9.60 -7.47
C ALA A 411 0.08 10.09 -6.08
N ASN A 412 0.07 9.21 -5.08
CA ASN A 412 0.40 9.53 -3.68
C ASN A 412 1.88 9.89 -3.49
N PHE A 413 2.75 9.49 -4.43
CA PHE A 413 4.18 9.80 -4.40
C PHE A 413 4.51 11.22 -4.85
N GLY A 414 3.57 11.97 -5.42
CA GLY A 414 3.79 13.37 -5.87
C GLY A 414 4.96 13.48 -6.86
N SER A 415 4.98 12.61 -7.87
CA SER A 415 6.07 12.55 -8.85
C SER A 415 5.81 13.47 -10.04
N SER A 416 6.88 14.00 -10.65
CA SER A 416 6.76 14.75 -11.91
C SER A 416 6.34 13.84 -13.07
N SER A 417 5.73 14.41 -14.10
CA SER A 417 5.32 13.66 -15.31
C SER A 417 6.50 12.93 -15.96
N ASN A 418 7.69 13.53 -15.97
CA ASN A 418 8.88 12.90 -16.51
C ASN A 418 9.30 11.66 -15.71
N MET A 419 9.25 11.73 -14.37
CA MET A 419 9.57 10.60 -13.50
C MET A 419 8.54 9.47 -13.66
N LEU A 420 7.26 9.80 -13.78
CA LEU A 420 6.21 8.82 -14.05
C LEU A 420 6.40 8.13 -15.41
N ASN A 421 6.73 8.90 -16.45
CA ASN A 421 7.01 8.34 -17.77
C ASN A 421 8.20 7.37 -17.71
N ASN A 422 9.29 7.75 -17.04
CA ASN A 422 10.45 6.87 -16.88
C ASN A 422 10.10 5.58 -16.10
N ALA A 423 9.29 5.68 -15.06
CA ALA A 423 8.82 4.51 -14.32
C ALA A 423 7.98 3.58 -15.21
N HIS A 424 7.05 4.14 -15.99
CA HIS A 424 6.24 3.35 -16.93
C HIS A 424 7.07 2.71 -18.03
N GLU A 425 8.08 3.41 -18.57
CA GLU A 425 8.98 2.83 -19.56
C GLU A 425 9.81 1.68 -18.97
N MET A 426 10.39 1.84 -17.77
CA MET A 426 11.11 0.76 -17.10
C MET A 426 10.20 -0.42 -16.79
N PHE A 427 8.98 -0.15 -16.34
CA PHE A 427 8.01 -1.20 -16.08
C PHE A 427 7.56 -1.90 -17.37
N GLY A 428 7.45 -1.19 -18.47
CA GLY A 428 7.20 -1.75 -19.80
C GLY A 428 8.28 -2.72 -20.27
N GLU A 429 9.57 -2.47 -19.95
CA GLU A 429 10.65 -3.43 -20.20
C GLU A 429 10.45 -4.75 -19.44
N PHE A 430 9.99 -4.67 -18.18
CA PHE A 430 9.62 -5.85 -17.40
C PHE A 430 8.43 -6.59 -18.05
N GLU A 431 7.35 -5.88 -18.41
CA GLU A 431 6.19 -6.51 -19.05
C GLU A 431 6.55 -7.20 -20.36
N ASN A 432 7.44 -6.59 -21.16
CA ASN A 432 7.96 -7.19 -22.38
C ASN A 432 8.78 -8.45 -22.10
N SER A 433 9.58 -8.46 -21.02
CA SER A 433 10.39 -9.63 -20.62
C SER A 433 9.53 -10.82 -20.21
N LEU A 434 8.27 -10.62 -19.82
CA LEU A 434 7.35 -11.71 -19.47
C LEU A 434 6.76 -12.44 -20.69
N LEU A 435 6.78 -11.82 -21.89
CA LEU A 435 6.14 -12.38 -23.08
C LEU A 435 6.85 -13.63 -23.60
N ASP A 436 8.16 -13.69 -23.46
CA ASP A 436 9.01 -14.82 -23.90
C ASP A 436 10.13 -15.07 -22.87
N TYR A 437 9.72 -15.29 -21.62
CA TYR A 437 10.65 -15.40 -20.48
C TYR A 437 11.40 -16.75 -20.51
N HIS A 438 12.73 -16.69 -20.42
CA HIS A 438 13.61 -17.82 -20.18
C HIS A 438 14.39 -17.67 -18.87
N ASP A 439 14.78 -18.79 -18.25
CA ASP A 439 15.52 -18.76 -16.99
C ASP A 439 16.86 -18.02 -17.14
N GLY A 440 17.00 -16.89 -16.45
CA GLY A 440 18.15 -15.99 -16.51
C GLY A 440 17.87 -14.63 -17.16
N ASP A 441 16.69 -14.43 -17.79
CA ASP A 441 16.33 -13.15 -18.41
C ASP A 441 16.15 -12.02 -17.40
N GLU A 442 15.94 -12.34 -16.13
CA GLU A 442 15.91 -11.36 -15.04
C GLU A 442 17.22 -10.57 -14.93
N TYR A 443 18.34 -11.14 -15.30
CA TYR A 443 19.64 -10.44 -15.32
C TYR A 443 19.73 -9.43 -16.49
N GLU A 444 19.07 -9.71 -17.61
CA GLU A 444 18.99 -8.75 -18.72
C GLU A 444 18.14 -7.54 -18.33
N LEU A 445 17.05 -7.76 -17.60
CA LEU A 445 16.23 -6.66 -17.08
C LEU A 445 17.03 -5.78 -16.11
N PHE A 446 17.85 -6.40 -15.23
CA PHE A 446 18.78 -5.66 -14.39
C PHE A 446 19.73 -4.78 -15.23
N GLU A 447 20.34 -5.32 -16.28
CA GLU A 447 21.25 -4.59 -17.16
C GLU A 447 20.57 -3.40 -17.82
N LYS A 448 19.33 -3.59 -18.30
CA LYS A 448 18.51 -2.52 -18.90
C LYS A 448 18.20 -1.41 -17.88
N PHE A 449 17.79 -1.78 -16.66
CA PHE A 449 17.53 -0.82 -15.59
C PHE A 449 18.80 -0.05 -15.20
N ALA A 450 19.90 -0.77 -14.99
CA ALA A 450 21.19 -0.17 -14.65
C ALA A 450 21.68 0.79 -15.74
N ALA A 451 21.53 0.43 -17.02
CA ALA A 451 21.89 1.29 -18.15
C ALA A 451 21.02 2.55 -18.22
N LYS A 452 19.69 2.40 -18.12
CA LYS A 452 18.74 3.52 -18.18
C LYS A 452 18.94 4.52 -17.03
N LEU A 453 19.33 4.03 -15.85
CA LEU A 453 19.65 4.85 -14.70
C LEU A 453 21.08 5.40 -14.71
N GLY A 454 21.91 5.06 -15.71
CA GLY A 454 23.32 5.44 -15.77
C GLY A 454 24.20 4.78 -14.69
N LEU A 455 23.74 3.66 -14.13
CA LEU A 455 24.37 2.95 -13.00
C LEU A 455 25.21 1.76 -13.42
N ILE A 456 25.11 1.30 -14.66
CA ILE A 456 25.78 0.07 -15.14
C ILE A 456 27.30 0.10 -14.88
N LYS A 457 27.93 1.28 -14.93
CA LYS A 457 29.34 1.52 -14.66
C LYS A 457 29.79 1.16 -13.24
N TYR A 458 28.85 1.02 -12.32
CA TYR A 458 29.12 0.69 -10.92
C TYR A 458 29.05 -0.80 -10.62
N PHE A 459 28.77 -1.64 -11.64
CA PHE A 459 28.61 -3.07 -11.48
C PHE A 459 29.53 -3.87 -12.39
N ALA A 460 29.93 -5.04 -11.91
CA ALA A 460 30.49 -6.10 -12.71
C ALA A 460 29.48 -7.25 -12.77
N ILE A 461 29.15 -7.70 -13.98
CA ILE A 461 28.23 -8.81 -14.22
C ILE A 461 29.03 -9.92 -14.86
N THR A 462 29.07 -11.10 -14.21
CA THR A 462 29.87 -12.22 -14.66
C THR A 462 29.05 -13.51 -14.64
N SER A 463 29.30 -14.40 -15.61
CA SER A 463 28.68 -15.73 -15.59
C SER A 463 29.20 -16.55 -14.41
N PHE A 464 28.31 -17.22 -13.70
CA PHE A 464 28.66 -18.09 -12.57
C PHE A 464 29.66 -19.21 -12.97
N ALA A 465 29.54 -19.73 -14.18
CA ALA A 465 30.40 -20.80 -14.67
C ALA A 465 31.88 -20.40 -14.80
N VAL A 466 32.19 -19.12 -15.00
CA VAL A 466 33.56 -18.59 -15.13
C VAL A 466 34.23 -18.37 -13.75
N ASN A 467 33.43 -18.25 -12.70
CA ASN A 467 33.90 -17.89 -11.35
C ASN A 467 34.28 -19.11 -10.47
N LYS A 468 34.73 -20.20 -11.02
CA LYS A 468 35.22 -21.34 -10.23
C LYS A 468 36.54 -21.06 -9.48
N ASP A 469 37.22 -19.93 -9.74
CA ASP A 469 38.42 -19.51 -9.04
C ASP A 469 38.11 -18.87 -7.68
N ALA A 470 38.73 -19.43 -6.64
CA ALA A 470 38.42 -19.22 -5.23
C ALA A 470 38.52 -17.78 -4.70
N THR A 471 39.27 -16.89 -5.35
CA THR A 471 39.51 -15.51 -4.91
C THR A 471 38.37 -14.56 -5.20
N LEU A 472 37.65 -14.73 -6.32
CA LEU A 472 36.47 -13.91 -6.64
C LEU A 472 35.27 -14.27 -5.76
N THR A 473 35.14 -15.58 -5.40
CA THR A 473 34.03 -16.05 -4.56
C THR A 473 34.11 -15.49 -3.13
N GLU A 474 35.29 -15.22 -2.61
CA GLU A 474 35.46 -14.68 -1.25
C GLU A 474 35.19 -13.19 -1.19
N ASN A 475 35.55 -12.44 -2.22
CA ASN A 475 35.20 -11.01 -2.36
C ASN A 475 33.70 -10.81 -2.59
N ILE A 476 33.06 -11.67 -3.40
CA ILE A 476 31.61 -11.66 -3.65
C ILE A 476 30.84 -12.04 -2.38
N LYS A 477 31.29 -13.07 -1.63
CA LYS A 477 30.67 -13.48 -0.38
C LYS A 477 30.67 -12.37 0.67
N ASN A 478 31.81 -11.70 0.85
CA ASN A 478 31.92 -10.57 1.76
C ASN A 478 31.11 -9.37 1.29
N ASP A 479 30.98 -9.20 -0.02
CA ASP A 479 30.19 -8.14 -0.63
C ASP A 479 28.67 -8.43 -0.59
N VAL A 480 28.24 -9.69 -0.81
CA VAL A 480 26.82 -10.10 -0.71
C VAL A 480 26.34 -10.01 0.74
N ASP A 481 27.13 -10.48 1.71
CA ASP A 481 26.78 -10.40 3.13
C ASP A 481 26.71 -8.95 3.62
N ARG A 482 27.67 -8.10 3.24
CA ARG A 482 27.65 -6.68 3.57
C ARG A 482 26.55 -5.89 2.86
N LYS A 483 26.23 -6.25 1.61
CA LYS A 483 25.24 -5.53 0.80
C LYS A 483 23.80 -5.80 1.26
N GLN A 484 23.51 -7.01 1.68
CA GLN A 484 22.22 -7.34 2.27
C GLN A 484 22.01 -6.68 3.65
N GLU A 485 23.07 -6.43 4.41
CA GLU A 485 22.97 -5.75 5.70
C GLU A 485 22.53 -4.27 5.59
N VAL A 486 22.85 -3.59 4.50
CA VAL A 486 22.57 -2.15 4.34
C VAL A 486 21.18 -1.88 3.70
N PHE A 487 20.74 -2.69 2.74
CA PHE A 487 19.41 -2.55 2.13
C PHE A 487 18.27 -2.73 3.13
N ASN A 488 18.50 -3.57 4.10
CA ASN A 488 17.51 -4.03 5.05
C ASN A 488 17.29 -3.07 6.22
N SER A 489 18.23 -2.15 6.44
CA SER A 489 18.04 -1.03 7.38
C SER A 489 17.00 0.00 6.88
N THR A 490 16.67 0.01 5.59
CA THR A 490 15.69 0.94 5.01
C THR A 490 14.27 0.39 4.94
N HIS A 491 14.04 -0.90 5.20
CA HIS A 491 12.74 -1.57 5.00
C HIS A 491 12.14 -2.21 6.25
N ASN A 492 12.72 -2.00 7.44
CA ASN A 492 12.15 -2.48 8.68
C ASN A 492 11.22 -1.41 9.30
N PRO A 493 9.90 -1.63 9.40
CA PRO A 493 9.00 -0.68 10.04
C PRO A 493 9.28 -0.48 11.55
N GLU A 494 10.12 -1.31 12.16
CA GLU A 494 10.56 -1.17 13.54
C GLU A 494 12.00 -0.62 13.67
N SER A 495 12.81 -0.56 12.61
CA SER A 495 14.10 0.12 12.62
C SER A 495 13.91 1.57 12.20
N VAL A 496 14.33 2.47 13.03
CA VAL A 496 14.42 3.89 12.70
C VAL A 496 15.36 4.03 11.51
N ASP A 497 14.91 4.73 10.46
CA ASP A 497 15.71 5.08 9.27
C ASP A 497 17.14 5.46 9.69
N PRO A 498 18.20 4.94 9.06
CA PRO A 498 19.58 5.32 9.36
C PRO A 498 19.82 6.83 9.37
N ALA A 499 19.12 7.58 8.52
CA ALA A 499 19.16 9.05 8.53
C ALA A 499 18.48 9.61 9.79
N ILE A 500 17.37 9.03 10.23
CA ILE A 500 16.72 9.37 11.50
C ILE A 500 17.60 8.91 12.66
N THR A 501 18.20 7.73 12.60
CA THR A 501 19.14 7.23 13.60
C THR A 501 20.34 8.18 13.74
N MET A 502 20.91 8.63 12.64
CA MET A 502 22.02 9.60 12.63
C MET A 502 21.59 10.95 13.16
N MET A 503 20.46 11.48 12.70
CA MET A 503 19.88 12.73 13.18
C MET A 503 19.56 12.68 14.68
N MET A 504 18.93 11.58 15.12
CA MET A 504 18.64 11.32 16.52
C MET A 504 19.92 11.24 17.35
N SER A 505 20.97 10.58 16.82
CA SER A 505 22.28 10.52 17.49
C SER A 505 22.88 11.90 17.69
N CYS A 506 22.78 12.80 16.72
CA CYS A 506 23.24 14.18 16.84
C CYS A 506 22.44 14.96 17.89
N TYR A 507 21.12 14.83 17.93
CA TYR A 507 20.29 15.44 18.96
C TYR A 507 20.58 14.85 20.34
N MET A 508 20.82 13.54 20.43
CA MET A 508 21.19 12.88 21.68
C MET A 508 22.56 13.32 22.19
N VAL A 509 23.54 13.53 21.32
CA VAL A 509 24.83 14.15 21.70
C VAL A 509 24.60 15.54 22.31
N GLY A 510 23.76 16.35 21.70
CA GLY A 510 23.36 17.67 22.24
C GLY A 510 22.69 17.55 23.61
N ALA A 511 21.75 16.60 23.76
CA ALA A 511 21.07 16.32 25.01
C ALA A 511 22.04 15.84 26.11
N MET A 512 22.94 14.90 25.79
CA MET A 512 23.95 14.39 26.73
C MET A 512 24.84 15.50 27.24
N LYS A 513 25.40 16.34 26.36
CA LYS A 513 26.21 17.51 26.75
C LYS A 513 25.47 18.49 27.64
N TYR A 514 24.20 18.72 27.35
CA TYR A 514 23.35 19.59 28.16
C TYR A 514 23.12 18.96 29.55
N PHE A 515 22.79 17.67 29.61
CA PHE A 515 22.52 16.97 30.86
C PHE A 515 23.75 16.75 31.73
N GLU A 516 24.98 16.73 31.17
CA GLU A 516 26.23 16.69 31.92
C GLU A 516 26.41 17.93 32.84
N THR A 517 25.74 19.04 32.52
CA THR A 517 25.78 20.27 33.30
C THR A 517 24.73 20.33 34.43
N LEU A 518 23.86 19.33 34.52
CA LEU A 518 22.71 19.30 35.41
C LEU A 518 22.85 18.22 36.51
N LEU A 519 22.16 18.42 37.62
CA LEU A 519 22.02 17.39 38.64
C LEU A 519 21.05 16.29 38.15
N PRO A 520 21.22 15.02 38.55
CA PRO A 520 20.31 13.95 38.15
C PRO A 520 18.84 14.20 38.43
N GLU A 521 18.54 14.92 39.53
CA GLU A 521 17.17 15.30 39.89
C GLU A 521 16.54 16.29 38.87
N ASP A 522 17.33 17.18 38.29
CA ASP A 522 16.86 18.14 37.31
C ASP A 522 16.67 17.45 35.94
N VAL A 523 17.56 16.53 35.60
CA VAL A 523 17.37 15.69 34.41
C VAL A 523 16.08 14.86 34.52
N LYS A 524 15.78 14.33 35.71
CA LYS A 524 14.55 13.60 36.01
C LYS A 524 13.30 14.48 35.87
N LYS A 525 13.35 15.75 36.33
CA LYS A 525 12.26 16.71 36.15
C LYS A 525 11.98 16.96 34.66
N ILE A 526 13.04 17.14 33.86
CA ILE A 526 12.93 17.31 32.41
C ILE A 526 12.28 16.08 31.77
N ALA A 527 12.70 14.85 32.16
CA ALA A 527 12.10 13.62 31.66
C ALA A 527 10.59 13.55 31.91
N PHE A 528 10.15 13.89 33.13
CA PHE A 528 8.73 13.93 33.48
C PHE A 528 7.98 15.06 32.76
N GLU A 529 8.58 16.22 32.59
CA GLU A 529 7.97 17.31 31.84
C GLU A 529 7.73 16.95 30.39
N ILE A 530 8.70 16.29 29.73
CA ILE A 530 8.54 15.78 28.36
C ILE A 530 7.46 14.69 28.30
N ALA A 531 7.39 13.80 29.29
CA ALA A 531 6.32 12.80 29.39
C ALA A 531 4.93 13.44 29.45
N MET A 532 4.79 14.55 30.20
CA MET A 532 3.51 15.28 30.26
C MET A 532 3.15 15.95 28.93
N VAL A 533 4.12 16.53 28.22
CA VAL A 533 3.93 17.06 26.87
C VAL A 533 3.51 15.92 25.93
N GLY A 534 4.09 14.74 26.11
CA GLY A 534 3.81 13.54 25.32
C GLY A 534 2.43 12.92 25.54
N GLN A 535 1.68 13.27 26.59
CA GLN A 535 0.32 12.75 26.81
C GLN A 535 -0.66 13.06 25.66
N ASN A 536 -0.43 14.17 24.96
CA ASN A 536 -1.21 14.56 23.78
C ASN A 536 -0.58 14.08 22.44
N GLY A 537 0.49 13.27 22.52
CA GLY A 537 1.31 12.83 21.39
C GLY A 537 2.37 13.87 20.99
N ILE A 538 3.61 13.40 20.80
CA ILE A 538 4.67 14.19 20.18
C ILE A 538 4.72 13.81 18.69
N ASN A 539 4.46 14.79 17.82
CA ASN A 539 4.63 14.58 16.38
C ASN A 539 6.12 14.69 16.02
N PRO A 540 6.81 13.59 15.66
CA PRO A 540 8.23 13.63 15.36
C PRO A 540 8.61 14.62 14.25
N ASN A 541 7.73 14.80 13.29
CA ASN A 541 7.98 15.63 12.10
C ASN A 541 7.69 17.13 12.30
N GLN A 542 7.22 17.52 13.48
CA GLN A 542 7.03 18.94 13.81
C GLN A 542 8.38 19.61 13.99
N LYS A 543 8.64 20.68 13.23
CA LYS A 543 9.97 21.33 13.21
C LYS A 543 10.28 22.19 14.43
N ALA A 544 9.27 22.74 15.08
CA ALA A 544 9.36 23.60 16.26
C ALA A 544 8.00 23.68 16.97
N GLY A 545 7.96 24.28 18.17
CA GLY A 545 6.71 24.55 18.90
C GLY A 545 6.51 23.70 20.15
N TYR A 546 7.49 22.88 20.53
CA TYR A 546 7.50 22.24 21.85
C TYR A 546 8.40 23.03 22.81
N THR A 547 7.84 23.59 23.88
CA THR A 547 8.56 24.34 24.87
C THR A 547 8.50 23.62 26.22
N LEU A 548 9.62 23.66 26.95
CA LEU A 548 9.74 23.12 28.31
C LEU A 548 9.98 24.23 29.28
N LYS A 549 9.28 24.23 30.41
CA LYS A 549 9.51 25.20 31.48
C LYS A 549 10.90 25.07 32.10
N SER A 550 11.42 23.83 32.11
CA SER A 550 12.75 23.51 32.59
C SER A 550 13.87 23.94 31.64
N ILE A 551 13.53 24.25 30.38
CA ILE A 551 14.45 24.71 29.31
C ILE A 551 13.77 25.87 28.57
N PRO A 552 13.56 27.05 29.19
CA PRO A 552 12.67 28.09 28.65
C PRO A 552 13.19 28.77 27.38
N ASP A 553 14.49 28.73 27.13
CA ASP A 553 15.14 29.44 26.02
C ASP A 553 15.25 28.56 24.75
N LYS A 554 14.58 27.41 24.77
CA LYS A 554 14.67 26.46 23.65
C LYS A 554 13.29 26.05 23.14
N ASP A 555 13.12 26.18 21.83
CA ASP A 555 11.97 25.68 21.09
C ASP A 555 12.38 24.38 20.37
N PHE A 556 11.74 23.27 20.73
CA PHE A 556 12.10 21.95 20.25
C PHE A 556 11.27 21.52 19.04
N GLY A 557 11.92 20.89 18.07
CA GLY A 557 11.27 20.03 17.12
C GLY A 557 10.90 18.68 17.73
N GLY A 558 10.00 17.92 17.06
CA GLY A 558 9.51 16.66 17.63
C GLY A 558 10.61 15.61 17.83
N TYR A 559 11.46 15.36 16.84
CA TYR A 559 12.59 14.44 16.98
C TYR A 559 13.60 14.92 18.04
N GLU A 560 13.87 16.20 18.10
CA GLU A 560 14.78 16.74 19.11
C GLU A 560 14.23 16.55 20.53
N LEU A 561 12.94 16.80 20.73
CA LEU A 561 12.28 16.57 22.03
C LEU A 561 12.30 15.08 22.41
N LEU A 562 12.05 14.19 21.47
CA LEU A 562 12.15 12.73 21.68
C LEU A 562 13.57 12.28 22.01
N ALA A 563 14.60 12.91 21.41
CA ALA A 563 16.00 12.63 21.72
C ALA A 563 16.34 13.07 23.18
N TYR A 564 15.86 14.24 23.60
CA TYR A 564 15.99 14.69 24.98
C TYR A 564 15.24 13.76 25.94
N TYR A 565 14.05 13.32 25.59
CA TYR A 565 13.26 12.37 26.38
C TYR A 565 13.99 11.04 26.57
N TYR A 566 14.42 10.42 25.48
CA TYR A 566 15.15 9.15 25.53
C TYR A 566 16.44 9.28 26.34
N THR A 567 17.23 10.32 26.08
CA THR A 567 18.52 10.54 26.71
C THR A 567 18.39 10.82 28.22
N SER A 568 17.35 11.55 28.62
CA SER A 568 17.09 11.83 30.04
C SER A 568 16.78 10.56 30.83
N TRP A 569 15.91 9.67 30.28
CA TRP A 569 15.64 8.36 30.90
C TRP A 569 16.85 7.45 30.89
N ALA A 570 17.61 7.43 29.81
CA ALA A 570 18.84 6.65 29.71
C ALA A 570 19.89 7.04 30.77
N GLN A 571 19.86 8.27 31.25
CA GLN A 571 20.78 8.76 32.25
C GLN A 571 20.29 8.51 33.69
N VAL A 572 18.97 8.68 33.96
CA VAL A 572 18.42 8.64 35.31
C VAL A 572 17.77 7.32 35.70
N ALA A 573 17.29 6.53 34.72
CA ALA A 573 16.64 5.24 34.93
C ALA A 573 16.72 4.38 33.68
N PRO A 574 17.91 3.86 33.31
CA PRO A 574 18.14 3.11 32.07
C PRO A 574 17.25 1.85 31.94
N GLU A 575 16.79 1.29 33.06
CA GLU A 575 15.84 0.17 33.08
C GLU A 575 14.46 0.51 32.51
N MET A 576 14.10 1.79 32.45
CA MET A 576 12.82 2.25 31.90
C MET A 576 12.82 2.33 30.38
N LEU A 577 13.98 2.30 29.72
CA LEU A 577 14.07 2.49 28.26
C LEU A 577 13.25 1.48 27.47
N SER A 578 13.23 0.21 27.88
CA SER A 578 12.42 -0.84 27.25
C SER A 578 10.91 -0.60 27.37
N GLN A 579 10.47 0.19 28.35
CA GLN A 579 9.07 0.52 28.59
C GLN A 579 8.62 1.76 27.82
N LEU A 580 9.56 2.58 27.31
CA LEU A 580 9.23 3.78 26.55
C LEU A 580 8.67 3.44 25.15
N GLY A 581 8.92 2.25 24.63
CA GLY A 581 8.47 1.84 23.28
C GLY A 581 9.05 2.69 22.15
N LEU A 582 10.19 3.37 22.39
CA LEU A 582 10.84 4.23 21.41
C LEU A 582 12.00 3.48 20.75
N PRO A 583 12.06 3.40 19.40
CA PRO A 583 13.05 2.60 18.67
C PRO A 583 14.38 3.36 18.48
N PHE A 584 14.98 3.89 19.56
CA PHE A 584 16.14 4.77 19.46
C PHE A 584 17.42 4.22 20.12
N ASP A 585 17.45 2.93 20.46
CA ASP A 585 18.58 2.27 21.11
C ASP A 585 19.88 2.41 20.32
N ASP A 586 19.81 2.24 18.99
CA ASP A 586 20.98 2.31 18.12
C ASP A 586 21.46 3.76 17.94
N ALA A 587 20.52 4.72 17.88
CA ALA A 587 20.88 6.14 17.89
C ALA A 587 21.61 6.52 19.20
N TYR A 588 21.16 6.00 20.33
CA TYR A 588 21.81 6.25 21.62
C TYR A 588 23.20 5.60 21.73
N LYS A 589 23.36 4.36 21.24
CA LYS A 589 24.68 3.72 21.17
C LYS A 589 25.65 4.50 20.28
N MET A 590 25.15 5.01 19.14
CA MET A 590 25.92 5.85 18.22
C MET A 590 26.29 7.18 18.87
N ALA A 591 25.36 7.86 19.55
CA ALA A 591 25.63 9.10 20.28
C ALA A 591 26.71 8.93 21.35
N LYS A 592 26.69 7.82 22.11
CA LYS A 592 27.75 7.50 23.08
C LYS A 592 29.12 7.31 22.43
N LYS A 593 29.17 6.65 21.26
CA LYS A 593 30.43 6.52 20.51
C LYS A 593 30.95 7.86 19.98
N MET A 594 30.07 8.79 19.63
CA MET A 594 30.43 10.13 19.18
C MET A 594 31.00 11.01 20.31
N LEU A 595 30.54 10.81 21.54
CA LEU A 595 31.04 11.55 22.72
C LEU A 595 32.37 11.01 23.24
N ASN A 596 32.62 9.71 23.09
CA ASN A 596 33.84 9.04 23.59
C ASN A 596 35.01 9.10 22.56
N LYS A 597 34.85 9.83 21.47
CA LYS A 597 35.89 10.20 20.52
C LYS A 597 36.35 11.64 20.72
#